data_9375704d17f02450548b9764a4bc5690
#
_entry.id   9375704d17f02450548b9764a4bc5690
#
_cell.length_a   1.000
_cell.length_b   1.000
_cell.length_c   1.000
_cell.angle_alpha   90.00
_cell.angle_beta   90.00
_cell.angle_gamma   90.00
#
_symmetry.space_group_name_H-M   'P 1'
#
loop_
_entity.id
_entity.type
_entity.pdbx_description
1 polymer ?
#
loop_
_entity_poly.entity_id
_entity_poly.type
_entity_poly.pdbx_seq_one_letter_code
_entity_poly.pdbx_strand_id
1 'polypeptide(L)'
;QHQFMTILDAVYPKLLREIYNPPAILFYRGNLQLLSRRKIGIVGARYATSYGLRVTEALVPKIVKEGFTIVSGLAKGIDSRSHEMAIQNGGQTIGILGTGLDVYYPYEKKELQQTMKQNQLVLTEYVNGSGPKKYHFPARNRIIAGLSLGVCVMEARKNSGSLITEQAAMDYGREVFAVPGSIFQSFSTGCHELIQDGAKCVQTIDDICEEL
;
A
#
# COMPACT_ATOMS: atom_id res chain seq x y z
N GLN A 1 -12.03 -6.40 23.23
CA GLN A 1 -12.31 -4.97 22.98
C GLN A 1 -11.85 -4.62 21.57
N HIS A 2 -12.74 -4.07 20.73
CA HIS A 2 -12.37 -3.61 19.40
C HIS A 2 -11.68 -2.24 19.55
N GLN A 3 -10.46 -2.12 19.06
CA GLN A 3 -9.79 -0.84 18.94
C GLN A 3 -10.23 -0.19 17.63
N PHE A 4 -10.72 1.02 17.67
CA PHE A 4 -11.12 1.79 16.49
C PHE A 4 -10.83 3.27 16.70
N MET A 5 -10.77 4.00 15.62
CA MET A 5 -10.73 5.46 15.58
C MET A 5 -11.78 5.96 14.59
N THR A 6 -12.27 7.15 14.83
CA THR A 6 -13.23 7.83 13.97
C THR A 6 -12.59 9.02 13.26
N ILE A 7 -13.21 9.51 12.22
CA ILE A 7 -12.75 10.69 11.48
C ILE A 7 -12.65 11.96 12.37
N LEU A 8 -13.34 11.97 13.51
CA LEU A 8 -13.33 13.08 14.46
C LEU A 8 -12.17 13.04 15.45
N ASP A 9 -11.48 11.89 15.57
CA ASP A 9 -10.39 11.73 16.53
C ASP A 9 -9.14 12.47 16.07
N ALA A 10 -8.39 13.04 17.00
CA ALA A 10 -7.15 13.77 16.73
C ALA A 10 -6.06 12.88 16.11
N VAL A 11 -6.07 11.58 16.40
CA VAL A 11 -5.13 10.61 15.84
C VAL A 11 -5.44 10.24 14.38
N TYR A 12 -6.64 10.59 13.88
CA TYR A 12 -7.02 10.26 12.51
C TYR A 12 -6.13 11.03 11.51
N PRO A 13 -5.53 10.35 10.51
CA PRO A 13 -4.56 10.96 9.62
C PRO A 13 -5.15 12.11 8.81
N LYS A 14 -4.50 13.29 8.84
CA LYS A 14 -4.96 14.48 8.11
C LYS A 14 -5.12 14.20 6.60
N LEU A 15 -4.10 13.61 5.97
CA LEU A 15 -4.15 13.25 4.56
C LEU A 15 -5.35 12.35 4.20
N LEU A 16 -5.68 11.39 5.06
CA LEU A 16 -6.82 10.51 4.84
C LEU A 16 -8.17 11.21 5.05
N ARG A 17 -8.23 12.23 5.91
CA ARG A 17 -9.43 13.02 6.13
C ARG A 17 -9.80 13.89 4.92
N GLU A 18 -8.81 14.26 4.11
CA GLU A 18 -8.93 15.18 2.97
C GLU A 18 -9.37 14.47 1.67
N ILE A 19 -9.42 13.15 1.61
CA ILE A 19 -9.87 12.44 0.42
C ILE A 19 -11.39 12.58 0.21
N TYR A 20 -11.86 12.40 -1.02
CA TYR A 20 -13.27 12.57 -1.38
C TYR A 20 -14.23 11.72 -0.53
N ASN A 21 -13.85 10.48 -0.18
CA ASN A 21 -14.67 9.58 0.63
C ASN A 21 -13.85 8.95 1.76
N PRO A 22 -13.54 9.73 2.83
CA PRO A 22 -12.74 9.23 3.94
C PRO A 22 -13.52 8.20 4.76
N PRO A 23 -12.87 7.14 5.26
CA PRO A 23 -13.51 6.18 6.14
C PRO A 23 -13.96 6.85 7.44
N ALA A 24 -15.27 6.78 7.77
CA ALA A 24 -15.79 7.36 8.98
C ALA A 24 -15.24 6.68 10.25
N ILE A 25 -14.98 5.38 10.16
CA ILE A 25 -14.45 4.55 11.25
C ILE A 25 -13.36 3.64 10.66
N LEU A 26 -12.24 3.52 11.39
CA LEU A 26 -11.19 2.56 11.11
C LEU A 26 -10.92 1.69 12.34
N PHE A 27 -11.11 0.40 12.19
CA PHE A 27 -10.66 -0.59 13.16
C PHE A 27 -9.16 -0.82 13.00
N TYR A 28 -8.45 -1.03 14.12
CA TYR A 28 -7.01 -1.20 14.06
C TYR A 28 -6.45 -2.23 15.05
N ARG A 29 -5.25 -2.71 14.73
CA ARG A 29 -4.35 -3.45 15.64
C ARG A 29 -2.92 -3.01 15.41
N GLY A 30 -2.17 -2.81 16.48
CA GLY A 30 -0.76 -2.44 16.46
C GLY A 30 -0.49 -1.01 16.89
N ASN A 31 0.58 -0.43 16.37
CA ASN A 31 1.12 0.85 16.81
C ASN A 31 0.54 2.04 16.01
N LEU A 32 -0.36 2.79 16.61
CA LEU A 32 -0.96 4.00 16.01
C LEU A 32 0.04 5.13 15.72
N GLN A 33 1.20 5.16 16.40
CA GLN A 33 2.21 6.20 16.15
C GLN A 33 2.74 6.19 14.71
N LEU A 34 2.58 5.06 13.99
CA LEU A 34 2.94 4.97 12.57
C LEU A 34 2.11 5.89 11.68
N LEU A 35 0.93 6.32 12.12
CA LEU A 35 0.06 7.23 11.38
C LEU A 35 0.64 8.66 11.25
N SER A 36 1.52 9.07 12.16
CA SER A 36 2.15 10.39 12.11
C SER A 36 3.40 10.46 11.22
N ARG A 37 3.91 9.29 10.75
CA ARG A 37 5.14 9.23 9.95
C ARG A 37 4.88 9.58 8.48
N ARG A 38 5.97 9.89 7.73
CA ARG A 38 5.94 9.99 6.25
C ARG A 38 5.61 8.60 5.69
N LYS A 39 4.67 8.52 4.77
CA LYS A 39 4.16 7.26 4.24
C LYS A 39 4.18 7.23 2.73
N ILE A 40 4.54 6.08 2.16
CA ILE A 40 4.45 5.81 0.74
C ILE A 40 3.67 4.51 0.49
N GLY A 41 2.73 4.55 -0.43
CA GLY A 41 1.98 3.39 -0.89
C GLY A 41 2.83 2.55 -1.83
N ILE A 42 2.92 1.24 -1.58
CA ILE A 42 3.55 0.29 -2.50
C ILE A 42 2.49 -0.70 -2.96
N VAL A 43 2.27 -0.77 -4.27
CA VAL A 43 1.26 -1.63 -4.87
C VAL A 43 1.81 -2.34 -6.11
N GLY A 44 1.12 -3.40 -6.54
CA GLY A 44 1.51 -4.09 -7.76
C GLY A 44 0.79 -5.43 -7.97
N ALA A 45 1.32 -6.23 -8.86
CA ALA A 45 0.76 -7.50 -9.28
C ALA A 45 0.62 -8.49 -8.12
N ARG A 46 -0.56 -9.13 -8.00
CA ARG A 46 -0.79 -10.24 -7.05
C ARG A 46 -0.02 -11.50 -7.42
N TYR A 47 0.17 -11.72 -8.71
CA TYR A 47 1.00 -12.78 -9.29
C TYR A 47 2.24 -12.14 -9.89
N ALA A 48 3.05 -11.55 -9.00
CA ALA A 48 4.27 -10.83 -9.40
C ALA A 48 5.26 -11.78 -10.07
N THR A 49 5.95 -11.25 -11.09
CA THR A 49 7.06 -11.97 -11.71
C THR A 49 8.30 -11.93 -10.81
N SER A 50 9.31 -12.74 -11.15
CA SER A 50 10.60 -12.65 -10.46
C SER A 50 11.25 -11.26 -10.60
N TYR A 51 10.97 -10.54 -11.68
CA TYR A 51 11.42 -9.15 -11.86
C TYR A 51 10.74 -8.22 -10.83
N GLY A 52 9.41 -8.24 -10.74
CA GLY A 52 8.67 -7.39 -9.81
C GLY A 52 9.05 -7.63 -8.35
N LEU A 53 9.27 -8.91 -7.98
CA LEU A 53 9.74 -9.26 -6.63
C LEU A 53 11.15 -8.72 -6.37
N ARG A 54 12.11 -8.89 -7.31
CA ARG A 54 13.48 -8.35 -7.17
C ARG A 54 13.50 -6.82 -7.08
N VAL A 55 12.67 -6.14 -7.87
CA VAL A 55 12.52 -4.68 -7.79
C VAL A 55 12.04 -4.26 -6.40
N THR A 56 11.02 -4.94 -5.88
CA THR A 56 10.50 -4.68 -4.52
C THR A 56 11.59 -4.91 -3.46
N GLU A 57 12.36 -5.98 -3.58
CA GLU A 57 13.49 -6.31 -2.70
C GLU A 57 14.62 -5.29 -2.76
N ALA A 58 14.84 -4.67 -3.91
CA ALA A 58 15.88 -3.67 -4.09
C ALA A 58 15.47 -2.26 -3.64
N LEU A 59 14.22 -1.86 -3.88
CA LEU A 59 13.75 -0.50 -3.60
C LEU A 59 13.21 -0.32 -2.18
N VAL A 60 12.42 -1.26 -1.66
CA VAL A 60 11.76 -1.09 -0.35
C VAL A 60 12.76 -0.88 0.80
N PRO A 61 13.89 -1.59 0.89
CA PRO A 61 14.89 -1.31 1.92
C PRO A 61 15.45 0.11 1.84
N LYS A 62 15.64 0.65 0.63
CA LYS A 62 16.11 2.02 0.42
C LYS A 62 15.06 3.04 0.83
N ILE A 63 13.80 2.82 0.46
CA ILE A 63 12.66 3.65 0.88
C ILE A 63 12.54 3.71 2.41
N VAL A 64 12.69 2.57 3.07
CA VAL A 64 12.71 2.48 4.53
C VAL A 64 13.87 3.26 5.14
N LYS A 65 15.06 3.18 4.55
CA LYS A 65 16.26 3.92 4.99
C LYS A 65 16.06 5.43 4.93
N GLU A 66 15.29 5.94 3.96
CA GLU A 66 14.91 7.35 3.86
C GLU A 66 13.79 7.75 4.84
N GLY A 67 13.42 6.86 5.77
CA GLY A 67 12.49 7.13 6.85
C GLY A 67 11.00 7.02 6.47
N PHE A 68 10.68 6.50 5.30
CA PHE A 68 9.29 6.27 4.91
C PHE A 68 8.72 5.01 5.58
N THR A 69 7.46 5.11 5.99
CA THR A 69 6.63 3.97 6.37
C THR A 69 5.93 3.43 5.12
N ILE A 70 6.02 2.12 4.89
CA ILE A 70 5.37 1.46 3.76
C ILE A 70 3.88 1.28 4.05
N VAL A 71 3.02 1.64 3.11
CA VAL A 71 1.57 1.36 3.17
C VAL A 71 1.22 0.43 2.03
N SER A 72 0.57 -0.70 2.33
CA SER A 72 0.16 -1.64 1.30
C SER A 72 -1.03 -2.50 1.76
N GLY A 73 -1.48 -3.39 0.87
CA GLY A 73 -2.76 -4.08 1.02
C GLY A 73 -2.71 -5.49 1.58
N LEU A 74 -1.57 -6.04 1.94
CA LEU A 74 -1.42 -7.43 2.37
C LEU A 74 -1.93 -8.48 1.35
N ALA A 75 -2.09 -8.11 0.08
CA ALA A 75 -2.39 -9.06 -0.99
C ALA A 75 -1.17 -9.94 -1.30
N LYS A 76 -1.36 -11.02 -2.08
CA LYS A 76 -0.24 -11.80 -2.62
C LYS A 76 0.68 -10.91 -3.48
N GLY A 77 1.89 -11.36 -3.74
CA GLY A 77 2.85 -10.72 -4.63
C GLY A 77 3.48 -9.46 -4.04
N ILE A 78 3.41 -8.35 -4.75
CA ILE A 78 4.11 -7.10 -4.40
C ILE A 78 3.72 -6.59 -3.01
N ASP A 79 2.43 -6.57 -2.67
CA ASP A 79 1.96 -6.06 -1.39
C ASP A 79 2.61 -6.79 -0.20
N SER A 80 2.50 -8.12 -0.16
CA SER A 80 3.10 -8.92 0.90
C SER A 80 4.62 -8.80 0.92
N ARG A 81 5.26 -8.80 -0.27
CA ARG A 81 6.71 -8.67 -0.36
C ARG A 81 7.22 -7.34 0.16
N SER A 82 6.48 -6.25 -0.10
CA SER A 82 6.84 -4.93 0.43
C SER A 82 6.78 -4.86 1.96
N HIS A 83 5.78 -5.46 2.59
CA HIS A 83 5.71 -5.57 4.05
C HIS A 83 6.86 -6.41 4.62
N GLU A 84 7.14 -7.57 4.01
CA GLU A 84 8.24 -8.46 4.42
C GLU A 84 9.59 -7.72 4.36
N MET A 85 9.87 -7.02 3.24
CA MET A 85 11.10 -6.26 3.08
C MET A 85 11.22 -5.11 4.06
N ALA A 86 10.13 -4.38 4.33
CA ALA A 86 10.13 -3.32 5.33
C ALA A 86 10.48 -3.87 6.73
N ILE A 87 9.83 -4.95 7.17
CA ILE A 87 10.07 -5.56 8.48
C ILE A 87 11.50 -6.11 8.59
N GLN A 88 11.97 -6.85 7.58
CA GLN A 88 13.31 -7.44 7.56
C GLN A 88 14.44 -6.40 7.62
N ASN A 89 14.19 -5.19 7.14
CA ASN A 89 15.15 -4.09 7.16
C ASN A 89 14.92 -3.08 8.30
N GLY A 90 14.21 -3.49 9.36
CA GLY A 90 13.98 -2.66 10.55
C GLY A 90 13.04 -1.46 10.31
N GLY A 91 12.32 -1.45 9.20
CA GLY A 91 11.38 -0.40 8.83
C GLY A 91 10.00 -0.57 9.43
N GLN A 92 9.16 0.41 9.13
CA GLN A 92 7.78 0.46 9.58
C GLN A 92 6.83 0.24 8.42
N THR A 93 5.70 -0.43 8.69
CA THR A 93 4.72 -0.70 7.64
C THR A 93 3.29 -0.73 8.18
N ILE A 94 2.34 -0.32 7.33
CA ILE A 94 0.90 -0.27 7.63
C ILE A 94 0.16 -1.12 6.61
N GLY A 95 -0.52 -2.15 7.09
CA GLY A 95 -1.35 -3.02 6.26
C GLY A 95 -2.80 -2.57 6.25
N ILE A 96 -3.39 -2.39 5.07
CA ILE A 96 -4.79 -2.06 4.93
C ILE A 96 -5.54 -3.30 4.46
N LEU A 97 -6.55 -3.77 5.20
CA LEU A 97 -7.30 -4.97 4.88
C LEU A 97 -8.60 -4.66 4.14
N GLY A 98 -9.01 -5.59 3.27
CA GLY A 98 -10.36 -5.65 2.69
C GLY A 98 -11.29 -6.62 3.42
N THR A 99 -10.95 -7.00 4.67
CA THR A 99 -11.68 -7.93 5.54
C THR A 99 -11.68 -7.40 6.97
N GLY A 100 -12.46 -8.02 7.86
CA GLY A 100 -12.31 -7.77 9.30
C GLY A 100 -10.92 -8.15 9.81
N LEU A 101 -10.51 -7.54 10.94
CA LEU A 101 -9.19 -7.79 11.54
C LEU A 101 -8.97 -9.26 11.92
N ASP A 102 -10.02 -10.00 12.25
CA ASP A 102 -10.00 -11.41 12.64
C ASP A 102 -9.94 -12.38 11.46
N VAL A 103 -10.13 -11.87 10.23
CA VAL A 103 -10.10 -12.68 9.01
C VAL A 103 -8.73 -12.59 8.34
N TYR A 104 -8.13 -13.73 8.06
CA TYR A 104 -6.85 -13.84 7.35
C TYR A 104 -7.08 -14.10 5.86
N TYR A 105 -6.78 -13.10 5.04
CA TYR A 105 -6.92 -13.22 3.59
C TYR A 105 -5.83 -12.45 2.83
N PRO A 106 -5.10 -13.09 1.91
CA PRO A 106 -5.13 -14.55 1.65
C PRO A 106 -4.58 -15.35 2.85
N TYR A 107 -5.06 -16.56 3.06
CA TYR A 107 -4.72 -17.37 4.23
C TYR A 107 -3.22 -17.65 4.34
N GLU A 108 -2.54 -17.80 3.21
CA GLU A 108 -1.07 -18.03 3.15
C GLU A 108 -0.25 -16.87 3.75
N LYS A 109 -0.87 -15.71 3.96
CA LYS A 109 -0.23 -14.53 4.58
C LYS A 109 -0.67 -14.30 6.03
N LYS A 110 -1.27 -15.31 6.66
CA LYS A 110 -1.71 -15.26 8.05
C LYS A 110 -0.59 -14.86 9.01
N GLU A 111 0.58 -15.47 8.89
CA GLU A 111 1.73 -15.20 9.76
C GLU A 111 2.22 -13.74 9.61
N LEU A 112 2.32 -13.25 8.37
CA LEU A 112 2.68 -11.86 8.11
C LEU A 112 1.66 -10.91 8.75
N GLN A 113 0.35 -11.16 8.57
CA GLN A 113 -0.70 -10.34 9.16
C GLN A 113 -0.65 -10.37 10.70
N GLN A 114 -0.32 -11.51 11.32
CA GLN A 114 -0.15 -11.62 12.77
C GLN A 114 1.06 -10.84 13.27
N THR A 115 2.20 -10.96 12.61
CA THR A 115 3.41 -10.19 12.91
C THR A 115 3.14 -8.69 12.82
N MET A 116 2.42 -8.26 11.78
CA MET A 116 2.08 -6.85 11.60
C MET A 116 1.14 -6.32 12.70
N LYS A 117 0.19 -7.12 13.16
CA LYS A 117 -0.71 -6.74 14.27
C LYS A 117 0.03 -6.57 15.60
N GLN A 118 1.13 -7.26 15.79
CA GLN A 118 1.93 -7.20 17.02
C GLN A 118 2.94 -6.06 17.00
N ASN A 119 3.65 -5.87 15.89
CA ASN A 119 4.85 -5.05 15.82
C ASN A 119 4.74 -3.85 14.88
N GLN A 120 3.67 -3.78 14.06
CA GLN A 120 3.43 -2.77 13.05
C GLN A 120 2.01 -2.18 13.23
N LEU A 121 1.31 -1.84 12.16
CA LEU A 121 -0.08 -1.39 12.21
C LEU A 121 -0.91 -2.06 11.11
N VAL A 122 -2.10 -2.50 11.47
CA VAL A 122 -3.10 -3.02 10.52
C VAL A 122 -4.40 -2.26 10.70
N LEU A 123 -4.99 -1.79 9.60
CA LEU A 123 -6.22 -1.00 9.55
C LEU A 123 -7.26 -1.66 8.65
N THR A 124 -8.54 -1.44 8.98
CA THR A 124 -9.68 -1.82 8.12
C THR A 124 -10.93 -0.99 8.42
N GLU A 125 -11.80 -0.81 7.42
CA GLU A 125 -13.16 -0.29 7.61
C GLU A 125 -14.18 -1.37 8.02
N TYR A 126 -13.78 -2.65 7.94
CA TYR A 126 -14.72 -3.75 8.09
C TYR A 126 -14.73 -4.29 9.52
N VAL A 127 -15.93 -4.52 10.04
CA VAL A 127 -16.11 -5.14 11.35
C VAL A 127 -15.59 -6.58 11.35
N ASN A 128 -15.27 -7.09 12.55
CA ASN A 128 -14.85 -8.49 12.70
C ASN A 128 -15.92 -9.44 12.12
N GLY A 129 -15.45 -10.58 11.59
CA GLY A 129 -16.28 -11.54 10.85
C GLY A 129 -16.53 -11.17 9.39
N SER A 130 -16.16 -9.96 8.93
CA SER A 130 -16.32 -9.57 7.53
C SER A 130 -15.34 -10.34 6.65
N GLY A 131 -15.84 -11.29 5.87
CA GLY A 131 -15.07 -12.05 4.90
C GLY A 131 -14.67 -11.25 3.66
N PRO A 132 -13.83 -11.83 2.78
CA PRO A 132 -13.40 -11.18 1.55
C PRO A 132 -14.56 -11.07 0.55
N LYS A 133 -14.79 -9.86 0.03
CA LYS A 133 -15.73 -9.60 -1.08
C LYS A 133 -14.99 -8.84 -2.18
N LYS A 134 -15.34 -9.12 -3.44
CA LYS A 134 -14.61 -8.54 -4.60
C LYS A 134 -14.53 -7.01 -4.55
N TYR A 135 -15.61 -6.33 -4.14
CA TYR A 135 -15.68 -4.87 -4.08
C TYR A 135 -14.97 -4.26 -2.85
N HIS A 136 -14.64 -5.05 -1.81
CA HIS A 136 -13.88 -4.56 -0.66
C HIS A 136 -12.45 -4.15 -1.03
N PHE A 137 -11.83 -4.83 -1.98
CA PHE A 137 -10.42 -4.59 -2.34
C PHE A 137 -10.23 -3.26 -3.08
N PRO A 138 -11.02 -2.92 -4.13
CA PRO A 138 -11.00 -1.60 -4.72
C PRO A 138 -11.35 -0.48 -3.72
N ALA A 139 -12.39 -0.68 -2.91
CA ALA A 139 -12.80 0.29 -1.91
C ALA A 139 -11.68 0.57 -0.87
N ARG A 140 -10.97 -0.47 -0.42
CA ARG A 140 -9.84 -0.36 0.48
C ARG A 140 -8.66 0.42 -0.13
N ASN A 141 -8.42 0.29 -1.42
CA ASN A 141 -7.26 0.88 -2.10
C ASN A 141 -7.23 2.42 -1.97
N ARG A 142 -8.39 3.08 -1.87
CA ARG A 142 -8.45 4.53 -1.59
C ARG A 142 -7.81 4.91 -0.25
N ILE A 143 -7.81 4.00 0.72
CA ILE A 143 -7.18 4.24 2.03
C ILE A 143 -5.65 4.16 1.89
N ILE A 144 -5.12 3.27 1.05
CA ILE A 144 -3.69 3.21 0.76
C ILE A 144 -3.23 4.55 0.16
N ALA A 145 -3.90 5.01 -0.90
CA ALA A 145 -3.61 6.28 -1.53
C ALA A 145 -3.79 7.46 -0.57
N GLY A 146 -4.90 7.49 0.17
CA GLY A 146 -5.25 8.56 1.10
C GLY A 146 -4.29 8.70 2.29
N LEU A 147 -3.64 7.63 2.73
CA LEU A 147 -2.65 7.66 3.79
C LEU A 147 -1.26 8.10 3.31
N SER A 148 -0.99 8.01 2.03
CA SER A 148 0.35 8.12 1.45
C SER A 148 0.61 9.50 0.84
N LEU A 149 1.87 9.94 0.86
CA LEU A 149 2.35 11.12 0.13
C LEU A 149 2.37 10.83 -1.37
N GLY A 150 2.71 9.60 -1.75
CA GLY A 150 2.69 9.10 -3.11
C GLY A 150 2.48 7.59 -3.15
N VAL A 151 2.17 7.05 -4.33
CA VAL A 151 1.98 5.61 -4.57
C VAL A 151 2.94 5.14 -5.64
N CYS A 152 3.74 4.13 -5.33
CA CYS A 152 4.69 3.50 -6.24
C CYS A 152 4.15 2.14 -6.72
N VAL A 153 4.00 2.02 -8.03
CA VAL A 153 3.59 0.79 -8.71
C VAL A 153 4.83 0.03 -9.17
N MET A 154 5.12 -1.11 -8.50
CA MET A 154 6.32 -1.91 -8.77
C MET A 154 6.19 -2.74 -10.04
N GLU A 155 5.01 -3.27 -10.31
CA GLU A 155 4.71 -4.08 -11.48
C GLU A 155 3.20 -4.15 -11.69
N ALA A 156 2.73 -3.90 -12.90
CA ALA A 156 1.31 -3.96 -13.24
C ALA A 156 1.07 -4.34 -14.69
N ARG A 157 0.06 -5.19 -14.93
CA ARG A 157 -0.53 -5.35 -16.26
C ARG A 157 -1.49 -4.20 -16.53
N LYS A 158 -1.75 -3.93 -17.81
CA LYS A 158 -2.87 -3.09 -18.23
C LYS A 158 -4.18 -3.56 -17.57
N ASN A 159 -5.00 -2.62 -17.13
CA ASN A 159 -6.28 -2.87 -16.45
C ASN A 159 -6.18 -3.72 -15.18
N SER A 160 -5.03 -3.73 -14.50
CA SER A 160 -4.88 -4.45 -13.24
C SER A 160 -5.52 -3.70 -12.07
N GLY A 161 -5.87 -4.44 -11.00
CA GLY A 161 -6.46 -3.83 -9.79
C GLY A 161 -5.52 -2.89 -9.02
N SER A 162 -4.21 -2.94 -9.27
CA SER A 162 -3.24 -1.98 -8.71
C SER A 162 -3.41 -0.59 -9.31
N LEU A 163 -3.86 -0.47 -10.56
CA LEU A 163 -4.14 0.80 -11.22
C LEU A 163 -5.33 1.56 -10.60
N ILE A 164 -6.19 0.89 -9.83
CA ILE A 164 -7.25 1.54 -9.05
C ILE A 164 -6.67 2.37 -7.90
N THR A 165 -5.58 1.91 -7.29
CA THR A 165 -4.92 2.63 -6.19
C THR A 165 -4.22 3.89 -6.72
N GLU A 166 -3.59 3.77 -7.86
CA GLU A 166 -2.92 4.87 -8.54
C GLU A 166 -3.92 5.92 -9.02
N GLN A 167 -5.04 5.52 -9.63
CA GLN A 167 -6.10 6.48 -10.00
C GLN A 167 -6.61 7.23 -8.77
N ALA A 168 -6.83 6.54 -7.66
CA ALA A 168 -7.20 7.20 -6.40
C ALA A 168 -6.10 8.15 -5.90
N ALA A 169 -4.82 7.82 -6.09
CA ALA A 169 -3.71 8.69 -5.74
C ALA A 169 -3.73 10.00 -6.57
N MET A 170 -3.92 9.90 -7.88
CA MET A 170 -4.06 11.06 -8.76
C MET A 170 -5.26 11.93 -8.37
N ASP A 171 -6.42 11.32 -8.13
CA ASP A 171 -7.64 12.01 -7.71
C ASP A 171 -7.47 12.77 -6.37
N TYR A 172 -6.56 12.31 -5.52
CA TYR A 172 -6.26 12.94 -4.23
C TYR A 172 -5.04 13.88 -4.26
N GLY A 173 -4.48 14.15 -5.44
CA GLY A 173 -3.28 14.98 -5.59
C GLY A 173 -2.06 14.38 -4.90
N ARG A 174 -1.92 13.05 -4.95
CA ARG A 174 -0.73 12.32 -4.48
C ARG A 174 0.19 12.04 -5.64
N GLU A 175 1.50 12.02 -5.38
CA GLU A 175 2.48 11.64 -6.39
C GLU A 175 2.29 10.18 -6.84
N VAL A 176 2.46 9.94 -8.12
CA VAL A 176 2.40 8.60 -8.69
C VAL A 176 3.75 8.24 -9.29
N PHE A 177 4.25 7.10 -8.87
CA PHE A 177 5.52 6.53 -9.26
C PHE A 177 5.30 5.19 -9.96
N ALA A 178 6.05 4.91 -11.02
CA ALA A 178 5.98 3.63 -11.70
C ALA A 178 7.38 3.12 -12.06
N VAL A 179 7.63 1.85 -11.75
CA VAL A 179 8.89 1.21 -12.09
C VAL A 179 8.82 0.72 -13.54
N PRO A 180 9.78 1.11 -14.41
CA PRO A 180 9.82 0.65 -15.79
C PRO A 180 10.18 -0.84 -15.84
N GLY A 181 9.83 -1.49 -16.94
CA GLY A 181 10.19 -2.87 -17.18
C GLY A 181 10.41 -3.13 -18.66
N SER A 182 10.57 -4.42 -19.04
CA SER A 182 10.75 -4.78 -20.44
C SER A 182 9.46 -4.58 -21.24
N ILE A 183 9.56 -4.00 -22.44
CA ILE A 183 8.44 -3.86 -23.39
C ILE A 183 7.89 -5.22 -23.86
N PHE A 184 8.66 -6.29 -23.71
CA PHE A 184 8.25 -7.66 -24.06
C PHE A 184 7.50 -8.38 -22.93
N GLN A 185 7.34 -7.73 -21.76
CA GLN A 185 6.71 -8.31 -20.58
C GLN A 185 5.32 -7.67 -20.35
N SER A 186 4.29 -8.48 -20.45
CA SER A 186 2.91 -8.00 -20.23
C SER A 186 2.67 -7.42 -18.82
N PHE A 187 3.47 -7.81 -17.85
CA PHE A 187 3.41 -7.29 -16.48
C PHE A 187 4.02 -5.89 -16.32
N SER A 188 4.70 -5.36 -17.34
CA SER A 188 5.24 -4.00 -17.35
C SER A 188 4.31 -2.99 -18.03
N THR A 189 3.31 -3.46 -18.78
CA THR A 189 2.48 -2.60 -19.63
C THR A 189 1.69 -1.54 -18.85
N GLY A 190 1.19 -1.88 -17.66
CA GLY A 190 0.50 -0.91 -16.81
C GLY A 190 1.44 0.18 -16.29
N CYS A 191 2.66 -0.18 -15.86
CA CYS A 191 3.67 0.81 -15.47
C CYS A 191 4.08 1.72 -16.62
N HIS A 192 4.20 1.18 -17.85
CA HIS A 192 4.52 1.99 -19.03
C HIS A 192 3.40 2.99 -19.35
N GLU A 193 2.13 2.58 -19.28
CA GLU A 193 0.99 3.49 -19.45
C GLU A 193 1.03 4.62 -18.40
N LEU A 194 1.25 4.29 -17.13
CA LEU A 194 1.39 5.29 -16.07
C LEU A 194 2.49 6.31 -16.34
N ILE A 195 3.67 5.86 -16.77
CA ILE A 195 4.79 6.74 -17.11
C ILE A 195 4.42 7.64 -18.28
N GLN A 196 3.73 7.12 -19.31
CA GLN A 196 3.25 7.92 -20.43
C GLN A 196 2.20 8.94 -20.04
N ASP A 197 1.38 8.62 -19.01
CA ASP A 197 0.34 9.49 -18.45
C ASP A 197 0.89 10.48 -17.40
N GLY A 198 2.23 10.51 -17.19
CA GLY A 198 2.90 11.50 -16.37
C GLY A 198 3.36 11.02 -14.99
N ALA A 199 3.21 9.73 -14.65
CA ALA A 199 3.81 9.19 -13.45
C ALA A 199 5.34 9.27 -13.51
N LYS A 200 5.99 9.60 -12.38
CA LYS A 200 7.46 9.62 -12.30
C LYS A 200 8.02 8.22 -12.52
N CYS A 201 8.89 8.06 -13.52
CA CYS A 201 9.62 6.82 -13.76
C CYS A 201 10.65 6.61 -12.64
N VAL A 202 10.59 5.47 -11.95
CA VAL A 202 11.47 5.16 -10.81
C VAL A 202 12.47 4.08 -11.18
N GLN A 203 13.74 4.41 -11.15
CA GLN A 203 14.87 3.51 -11.27
C GLN A 203 15.67 3.42 -9.96
N THR A 204 15.69 4.52 -9.21
CA THR A 204 16.40 4.64 -7.93
C THR A 204 15.50 5.26 -6.85
N ILE A 205 15.96 5.27 -5.61
CA ILE A 205 15.28 5.94 -4.51
C ILE A 205 15.26 7.47 -4.69
N ASP A 206 16.25 8.03 -5.36
CA ASP A 206 16.37 9.47 -5.57
C ASP A 206 15.18 10.00 -6.39
N ASP A 207 14.71 9.22 -7.37
CA ASP A 207 13.52 9.56 -8.17
C ASP A 207 12.25 9.74 -7.33
N ILE A 208 12.18 9.08 -6.16
CA ILE A 208 11.07 9.23 -5.20
C ILE A 208 11.33 10.41 -4.27
N CYS A 209 12.57 10.57 -3.78
CA CYS A 209 12.91 11.61 -2.82
C CYS A 209 12.86 13.02 -3.41
N GLU A 210 13.10 13.16 -4.71
CA GLU A 210 13.02 14.45 -5.42
C GLU A 210 11.58 15.01 -5.45
N GLU A 211 10.55 14.16 -5.38
CA GLU A 211 9.16 14.54 -5.49
C GLU A 211 8.45 14.59 -4.11
N LEU A 212 9.00 14.00 -3.07
CA LEU A 212 8.41 13.90 -1.74
C LEU A 212 9.24 14.57 -0.66
#